data_a7eae74b5c2cb00bdce9ca1a9f2d371b
#
_entry.id   a7eae74b5c2cb00bdce9ca1a9f2d371b
#
_cell.length_a   1.000
_cell.length_b   1.000
_cell.length_c   1.000
_cell.angle_alpha   90.00
_cell.angle_beta   90.00
_cell.angle_gamma   90.00
#
_symmetry.space_group_name_H-M   'P 1'
#
loop_
_entity.id
_entity.type
_entity.pdbx_description
1 polymer ?
#
loop_
_entity_poly.entity_id
_entity_poly.type
_entity_poly.pdbx_seq_one_letter_code
_entity_poly.pdbx_strand_id
1 'polypeptide(L)'
;MSEIRKAVIRKMDQLGAKYLLLQFTGADGHLKGVEISKRSFSKAEQIGVDGSSIGFLRTKQSDMIIVPDPSTVTLVPWQENTACVFCDLRSTEEAHERIAADPRGILAEVSKELYDEFQATYFARPEMEFYILTSDFKPVDSATYMVLPPRDRGYFLRKMIIKTLDQVNIPYKTFHSEVGPGQHEIEFDSLPAILAADSVQYFKQIAKMVALNQSEWIISFMPKPFILEAGNGMHIHQIVKTSNEDMFKGSRNELSEFALHFIAGQLLYASEITAITNPIVNSYRRLVPGKEAPVYKTWGIANRTALIRVPGYEAGRLEYRAADAATNIYFTLAFLLKAGLEGVRKKLEPPKEANFDADALSLEQLKEKGIELLPRSLEDALMRFKDSKLARDTLGSALHQEYFDARMDEWLEFTSEHSFEKQEITSWEISRYLDC
;
A
#
# COMPACT_ATOMS: atom_id res chain seq x y z
N MET A 1 2.50 3.66 35.51
CA MET A 1 2.95 3.33 34.12
C MET A 1 1.78 2.68 33.42
N SER A 2 1.42 3.11 32.21
CA SER A 2 0.32 2.50 31.46
C SER A 2 0.63 1.02 31.15
N GLU A 3 -0.39 0.18 31.04
CA GLU A 3 -0.21 -1.24 30.70
C GLU A 3 0.47 -1.43 29.34
N ILE A 4 0.18 -0.55 28.38
CA ILE A 4 0.86 -0.52 27.07
C ILE A 4 2.37 -0.38 27.26
N ARG A 5 2.81 0.60 28.06
CA ARG A 5 4.25 0.86 28.30
C ARG A 5 4.93 -0.33 28.96
N LYS A 6 4.29 -0.94 29.96
CA LYS A 6 4.81 -2.16 30.60
C LYS A 6 4.96 -3.31 29.60
N ALA A 7 3.99 -3.48 28.70
CA ALA A 7 4.03 -4.52 27.68
C ALA A 7 5.18 -4.30 26.68
N VAL A 8 5.37 -3.06 26.20
CA VAL A 8 6.51 -2.71 25.32
C VAL A 8 7.85 -2.97 26.02
N ILE A 9 8.01 -2.52 27.27
CA ILE A 9 9.26 -2.74 28.04
C ILE A 9 9.54 -4.23 28.22
N ARG A 10 8.55 -5.05 28.55
CA ARG A 10 8.73 -6.52 28.65
C ARG A 10 9.27 -7.12 27.34
N LYS A 11 8.74 -6.69 26.19
CA LYS A 11 9.22 -7.14 24.89
C LYS A 11 10.64 -6.65 24.59
N MET A 12 10.95 -5.39 24.92
CA MET A 12 12.32 -4.88 24.82
C MET A 12 13.30 -5.70 25.67
N ASP A 13 12.89 -6.12 26.88
CA ASP A 13 13.72 -7.00 27.74
C ASP A 13 13.98 -8.35 27.09
N GLN A 14 12.95 -8.97 26.50
CA GLN A 14 13.07 -10.25 25.79
C GLN A 14 14.01 -10.16 24.58
N LEU A 15 14.04 -9.01 23.90
CA LEU A 15 14.89 -8.73 22.74
C LEU A 15 16.29 -8.20 23.13
N GLY A 16 16.57 -7.94 24.42
CA GLY A 16 17.81 -7.33 24.86
C GLY A 16 17.97 -5.87 24.42
N ALA A 17 16.87 -5.19 24.03
CA ALA A 17 16.91 -3.85 23.48
C ALA A 17 17.09 -2.77 24.56
N LYS A 18 17.97 -1.81 24.26
CA LYS A 18 18.25 -0.63 25.08
C LYS A 18 17.62 0.64 24.51
N TYR A 19 17.32 0.64 23.23
CA TYR A 19 16.71 1.71 22.47
C TYR A 19 15.41 1.24 21.85
N LEU A 20 14.47 2.15 21.65
CA LEU A 20 13.16 1.91 21.04
C LEU A 20 12.93 2.95 19.96
N LEU A 21 12.76 2.51 18.72
CA LEU A 21 12.32 3.31 17.59
C LEU A 21 10.79 3.24 17.54
N LEU A 22 10.14 4.36 17.85
CA LEU A 22 8.70 4.52 17.75
C LEU A 22 8.37 4.96 16.32
N GLN A 23 7.72 4.09 15.57
CA GLN A 23 7.43 4.29 14.13
C GLN A 23 5.95 4.57 13.91
N PHE A 24 5.66 5.47 12.98
CA PHE A 24 4.31 5.74 12.50
C PHE A 24 4.36 6.18 11.03
N THR A 25 3.25 6.06 10.32
CA THR A 25 3.17 6.47 8.92
C THR A 25 2.41 7.79 8.84
N GLY A 26 3.00 8.79 8.19
CA GLY A 26 2.33 10.06 7.91
C GLY A 26 1.23 9.89 6.84
N ALA A 27 0.34 10.87 6.73
CA ALA A 27 -0.68 10.86 5.67
C ALA A 27 -0.07 10.88 4.26
N ASP A 28 1.17 11.36 4.13
CA ASP A 28 2.00 11.31 2.92
C ASP A 28 2.47 9.89 2.51
N GLY A 29 2.23 8.89 3.37
CA GLY A 29 2.63 7.49 3.15
C GLY A 29 4.05 7.15 3.60
N HIS A 30 4.83 8.12 4.06
CA HIS A 30 6.19 7.88 4.54
C HIS A 30 6.24 7.36 5.97
N LEU A 31 7.07 6.34 6.18
CA LEU A 31 7.39 5.86 7.53
C LEU A 31 8.29 6.88 8.24
N LYS A 32 7.86 7.32 9.39
CA LYS A 32 8.51 8.32 10.25
C LYS A 32 8.75 7.72 11.64
N GLY A 33 9.62 8.31 12.43
CA GLY A 33 9.85 7.80 13.77
C GLY A 33 10.77 8.65 14.62
N VAL A 34 10.77 8.32 15.91
CA VAL A 34 11.68 8.89 16.91
C VAL A 34 12.28 7.79 17.76
N GLU A 35 13.57 7.85 17.98
CA GLU A 35 14.28 6.90 18.83
C GLU A 35 14.40 7.43 20.27
N ILE A 36 14.15 6.56 21.24
CA ILE A 36 14.21 6.88 22.66
C ILE A 36 14.94 5.78 23.43
N SER A 37 15.74 6.14 24.43
CA SER A 37 16.30 5.14 25.32
C SER A 37 15.22 4.45 26.15
N LYS A 38 15.37 3.17 26.45
CA LYS A 38 14.46 2.41 27.32
C LYS A 38 14.28 3.11 28.68
N ARG A 39 15.36 3.70 29.23
CA ARG A 39 15.30 4.46 30.48
C ARG A 39 14.36 5.67 30.36
N SER A 40 14.48 6.44 29.28
CA SER A 40 13.63 7.61 29.06
C SER A 40 12.18 7.21 28.76
N PHE A 41 11.98 6.18 27.93
CA PHE A 41 10.66 5.63 27.64
C PHE A 41 9.93 5.13 28.89
N SER A 42 10.67 4.51 29.85
CA SER A 42 10.07 4.04 31.10
C SER A 42 9.56 5.17 32.00
N LYS A 43 10.07 6.39 31.85
CA LYS A 43 9.74 7.56 32.67
C LYS A 43 8.80 8.54 31.98
N ALA A 44 8.70 8.50 30.64
CA ALA A 44 7.88 9.42 29.88
C ALA A 44 6.39 9.25 30.26
N GLU A 45 5.67 10.32 30.46
CA GLU A 45 4.21 10.25 30.59
C GLU A 45 3.56 10.10 29.22
N GLN A 46 4.02 10.89 28.26
CA GLN A 46 3.61 10.90 26.85
C GLN A 46 4.85 11.16 25.98
N ILE A 47 4.76 10.82 24.70
CA ILE A 47 5.76 11.15 23.69
C ILE A 47 5.05 11.96 22.63
N GLY A 48 5.38 13.25 22.61
CA GLY A 48 4.78 14.23 21.69
C GLY A 48 5.51 14.30 20.37
N VAL A 49 4.77 14.64 19.32
CA VAL A 49 5.29 14.97 17.99
C VAL A 49 4.53 16.17 17.42
N ASP A 50 5.21 16.94 16.57
CA ASP A 50 4.58 18.05 15.84
C ASP A 50 3.88 17.53 14.58
N GLY A 51 2.56 17.54 14.60
CA GLY A 51 1.72 17.09 13.50
C GLY A 51 1.85 17.92 12.23
N SER A 52 2.20 19.20 12.35
CA SER A 52 2.41 20.06 11.17
C SER A 52 3.64 19.67 10.36
N SER A 53 4.63 19.06 11.02
CA SER A 53 5.87 18.59 10.39
C SER A 53 5.79 17.17 9.83
N ILE A 54 4.71 16.43 10.11
CA ILE A 54 4.55 15.03 9.66
C ILE A 54 3.56 14.87 8.49
N GLY A 55 3.17 15.98 7.88
CA GLY A 55 2.32 16.03 6.69
C GLY A 55 0.83 16.16 7.01
N PHE A 56 0.17 17.01 6.26
CA PHE A 56 -1.28 17.23 6.20
C PHE A 56 -1.98 17.80 7.45
N LEU A 57 -1.29 18.18 8.50
CA LEU A 57 -1.90 18.94 9.59
C LEU A 57 -1.43 20.39 9.57
N ARG A 58 -2.37 21.30 9.79
CA ARG A 58 -2.06 22.73 9.91
C ARG A 58 -1.40 23.01 11.25
N THR A 59 -0.54 24.03 11.31
CA THR A 59 0.19 24.47 12.50
C THR A 59 -0.66 24.73 13.74
N LYS A 60 -1.94 25.01 13.55
CA LYS A 60 -2.88 25.18 14.65
C LYS A 60 -3.42 23.82 15.10
N GLN A 61 -3.22 23.46 16.36
CA GLN A 61 -3.53 22.15 16.95
C GLN A 61 -2.61 21.02 16.43
N SER A 62 -1.32 21.33 16.30
CA SER A 62 -0.33 20.38 15.76
C SER A 62 0.24 19.40 16.79
N ASP A 63 0.06 19.66 18.08
CA ASP A 63 0.58 18.78 19.13
C ASP A 63 -0.17 17.46 19.18
N MET A 64 0.57 16.37 18.95
CA MET A 64 0.06 15.01 18.97
C MET A 64 0.93 14.12 19.85
N ILE A 65 0.38 13.00 20.28
CA ILE A 65 1.12 11.95 20.96
C ILE A 65 1.15 10.67 20.10
N ILE A 66 2.28 9.99 20.17
CA ILE A 66 2.44 8.64 19.59
C ILE A 66 2.18 7.58 20.68
N VAL A 67 1.32 6.61 20.35
CA VAL A 67 0.92 5.54 21.26
C VAL A 67 1.33 4.21 20.64
N PRO A 68 2.34 3.51 21.23
CA PRO A 68 2.84 2.28 20.64
C PRO A 68 1.83 1.12 20.75
N ASP A 69 1.78 0.28 19.71
CA ASP A 69 1.10 -1.00 19.72
C ASP A 69 2.05 -2.11 20.17
N PRO A 70 1.93 -2.62 21.39
CA PRO A 70 2.86 -3.62 21.91
C PRO A 70 2.93 -4.90 21.09
N SER A 71 1.90 -5.21 20.28
CA SER A 71 1.88 -6.41 19.46
C SER A 71 2.92 -6.38 18.34
N THR A 72 3.33 -5.19 17.91
CA THR A 72 4.22 -4.96 16.77
C THR A 72 5.71 -4.79 17.15
N VAL A 73 6.05 -4.91 18.44
CA VAL A 73 7.46 -4.76 18.88
C VAL A 73 8.32 -5.85 18.26
N THR A 74 9.37 -5.43 17.53
CA THR A 74 10.34 -6.31 16.88
C THR A 74 11.75 -5.70 16.89
N LEU A 75 12.74 -6.41 16.36
CA LEU A 75 14.11 -5.93 16.23
C LEU A 75 14.27 -4.92 15.09
N VAL A 76 15.28 -4.05 15.19
CA VAL A 76 15.86 -3.30 14.08
C VAL A 76 17.12 -4.05 13.62
N PRO A 77 17.07 -4.88 12.55
CA PRO A 77 18.13 -5.83 12.20
C PRO A 77 19.50 -5.21 11.87
N TRP A 78 19.52 -3.94 11.48
CA TRP A 78 20.74 -3.21 11.13
C TRP A 78 21.27 -2.33 12.28
N GLN A 79 20.64 -2.39 13.45
CA GLN A 79 21.00 -1.55 14.60
C GLN A 79 21.02 -2.38 15.89
N GLU A 80 22.19 -2.52 16.48
CA GLU A 80 22.35 -3.32 17.69
C GLU A 80 21.55 -2.75 18.88
N ASN A 81 21.03 -3.64 19.71
CA ASN A 81 20.28 -3.31 20.93
C ASN A 81 19.07 -2.39 20.71
N THR A 82 18.54 -2.33 19.50
CA THR A 82 17.38 -1.49 19.15
C THR A 82 16.19 -2.35 18.76
N ALA A 83 15.05 -2.05 19.34
CA ALA A 83 13.74 -2.53 18.92
C ALA A 83 12.97 -1.41 18.23
N CYS A 84 12.02 -1.76 17.37
CA CYS A 84 11.02 -0.82 16.85
C CYS A 84 9.60 -1.27 17.21
N VAL A 85 8.66 -0.33 17.11
CA VAL A 85 7.25 -0.55 17.38
C VAL A 85 6.42 0.39 16.51
N PHE A 86 5.34 -0.09 15.91
CA PHE A 86 4.37 0.77 15.24
C PHE A 86 3.47 1.47 16.25
N CYS A 87 3.12 2.71 15.94
CA CYS A 87 2.36 3.59 16.82
C CYS A 87 1.15 4.17 16.12
N ASP A 88 0.08 4.36 16.88
CA ASP A 88 -1.05 5.20 16.51
C ASP A 88 -0.75 6.66 16.84
N LEU A 89 -1.36 7.59 16.09
CA LEU A 89 -1.33 9.03 16.35
C LEU A 89 -2.61 9.44 17.09
N ARG A 90 -2.47 10.19 18.18
CA ARG A 90 -3.59 10.59 19.04
C ARG A 90 -3.51 12.06 19.43
N SER A 91 -4.69 12.65 19.72
CA SER A 91 -4.79 14.01 20.22
C SER A 91 -4.23 14.15 21.64
N THR A 92 -3.68 15.32 21.96
CA THR A 92 -3.31 15.69 23.32
C THR A 92 -4.51 16.19 24.13
N GLU A 93 -5.56 16.70 23.48
CA GLU A 93 -6.62 17.47 24.11
C GLU A 93 -7.81 16.64 24.59
N GLU A 94 -8.19 15.60 23.86
CA GLU A 94 -9.39 14.82 24.19
C GLU A 94 -9.06 13.34 24.42
N ALA A 95 -9.07 12.92 25.68
CA ALA A 95 -9.03 11.52 26.12
C ALA A 95 -8.21 10.54 25.28
N HIS A 96 -7.19 11.05 24.58
CA HIS A 96 -6.34 10.29 23.66
C HIS A 96 -7.11 9.67 22.48
N GLU A 97 -8.10 10.36 21.95
CA GLU A 97 -8.78 9.94 20.73
C GLU A 97 -7.82 9.93 19.54
N ARG A 98 -8.06 9.03 18.60
CA ARG A 98 -7.32 9.01 17.33
C ARG A 98 -7.55 10.28 16.57
N ILE A 99 -6.50 10.82 15.97
CA ILE A 99 -6.64 11.95 15.06
C ILE A 99 -7.13 11.50 13.70
N ALA A 100 -7.92 12.35 13.06
CA ALA A 100 -8.45 12.05 11.73
C ALA A 100 -7.35 11.85 10.65
N ALA A 101 -6.14 12.35 10.88
CA ALA A 101 -5.00 12.22 9.97
C ALA A 101 -4.13 10.96 10.22
N ASP A 102 -4.50 10.07 11.15
CA ASP A 102 -3.78 8.81 11.41
C ASP A 102 -4.16 7.74 10.37
N PRO A 103 -3.30 7.40 9.39
CA PRO A 103 -3.63 6.41 8.37
C PRO A 103 -3.90 5.02 8.96
N ARG A 104 -3.10 4.61 9.96
CA ARG A 104 -3.27 3.33 10.66
C ARG A 104 -4.59 3.29 11.42
N GLY A 105 -4.98 4.42 12.02
CA GLY A 105 -6.25 4.62 12.69
C GLY A 105 -7.44 4.49 11.75
N ILE A 106 -7.38 5.13 10.57
CA ILE A 106 -8.44 5.05 9.56
C ILE A 106 -8.67 3.60 9.11
N LEU A 107 -7.58 2.85 8.82
CA LEU A 107 -7.72 1.43 8.48
C LEU A 107 -8.33 0.63 9.63
N ALA A 108 -7.97 0.94 10.88
CA ALA A 108 -8.54 0.27 12.04
C ALA A 108 -10.04 0.56 12.21
N GLU A 109 -10.48 1.78 11.93
CA GLU A 109 -11.91 2.15 11.98
C GLU A 109 -12.72 1.44 10.91
N VAL A 110 -12.26 1.41 9.65
CA VAL A 110 -12.95 0.69 8.58
C VAL A 110 -12.94 -0.83 8.84
N SER A 111 -11.85 -1.37 9.41
CA SER A 111 -11.79 -2.78 9.81
C SER A 111 -12.76 -3.09 10.94
N LYS A 112 -12.96 -2.13 11.85
CA LYS A 112 -13.95 -2.24 12.93
C LYS A 112 -15.39 -2.23 12.39
N GLU A 113 -15.71 -1.42 11.38
CA GLU A 113 -17.04 -1.45 10.75
C GLU A 113 -17.35 -2.85 10.21
N LEU A 114 -16.38 -3.50 9.52
CA LEU A 114 -16.56 -4.87 9.04
C LEU A 114 -16.80 -5.85 10.21
N TYR A 115 -16.02 -5.72 11.29
CA TYR A 115 -16.18 -6.59 12.44
C TYR A 115 -17.52 -6.39 13.14
N ASP A 116 -17.93 -5.15 13.38
CA ASP A 116 -19.19 -4.84 14.05
C ASP A 116 -20.40 -5.35 13.26
N GLU A 117 -20.36 -5.28 11.92
CA GLU A 117 -21.48 -5.64 11.05
C GLU A 117 -21.54 -7.15 10.73
N PHE A 118 -20.37 -7.77 10.50
CA PHE A 118 -20.30 -9.15 9.98
C PHE A 118 -19.51 -10.10 10.89
N GLN A 119 -18.93 -9.65 12.01
CA GLN A 119 -18.00 -10.42 12.86
C GLN A 119 -16.84 -11.01 12.06
N ALA A 120 -16.39 -10.28 11.03
CA ALA A 120 -15.38 -10.72 10.08
C ALA A 120 -14.11 -9.88 10.19
N THR A 121 -13.01 -10.45 9.74
CA THR A 121 -11.69 -9.81 9.62
C THR A 121 -11.31 -9.70 8.16
N TYR A 122 -10.79 -8.55 7.77
CA TYR A 122 -10.21 -8.30 6.46
C TYR A 122 -8.73 -8.66 6.47
N PHE A 123 -8.35 -9.55 5.56
CA PHE A 123 -6.98 -9.98 5.32
C PHE A 123 -6.49 -9.43 4.00
N ALA A 124 -5.26 -8.96 3.99
CA ALA A 124 -4.57 -8.52 2.79
C ALA A 124 -3.27 -9.33 2.59
N ARG A 125 -2.93 -9.57 1.33
CA ARG A 125 -1.68 -10.18 0.88
C ARG A 125 -1.13 -9.35 -0.27
N PRO A 126 -0.27 -8.38 0.01
CA PRO A 126 0.39 -7.56 -1.01
C PRO A 126 1.45 -8.35 -1.79
N GLU A 127 1.56 -8.06 -3.09
CA GLU A 127 2.67 -8.43 -3.95
C GLU A 127 3.49 -7.17 -4.22
N MET A 128 4.73 -7.12 -3.73
CA MET A 128 5.57 -5.92 -3.81
C MET A 128 6.58 -6.05 -4.91
N GLU A 129 6.41 -5.29 -5.98
CA GLU A 129 7.37 -5.17 -7.07
C GLU A 129 8.33 -4.00 -6.82
N PHE A 130 9.59 -4.18 -7.17
CA PHE A 130 10.63 -3.16 -7.03
C PHE A 130 11.79 -3.39 -7.99
N TYR A 131 12.51 -2.32 -8.31
CA TYR A 131 13.75 -2.38 -9.05
C TYR A 131 14.98 -2.39 -8.15
N ILE A 132 15.99 -3.18 -8.51
CA ILE A 132 17.36 -3.07 -7.99
C ILE A 132 18.17 -2.34 -9.05
N LEU A 133 18.70 -1.18 -8.69
CA LEU A 133 19.42 -0.27 -9.58
C LEU A 133 20.86 -0.10 -9.12
N THR A 134 21.75 0.18 -10.06
CA THR A 134 23.09 0.66 -9.78
C THR A 134 23.07 2.12 -9.34
N SER A 135 24.16 2.63 -8.79
CA SER A 135 24.28 4.03 -8.36
C SER A 135 24.09 5.06 -9.50
N ASP A 136 24.25 4.66 -10.75
CA ASP A 136 23.98 5.47 -11.95
C ASP A 136 22.58 5.21 -12.56
N PHE A 137 21.65 4.71 -11.75
CA PHE A 137 20.23 4.48 -12.07
C PHE A 137 19.97 3.53 -13.24
N LYS A 138 20.80 2.52 -13.41
CA LYS A 138 20.57 1.45 -14.38
C LYS A 138 20.13 0.18 -13.70
N PRO A 139 19.33 -0.68 -14.37
CA PRO A 139 19.05 -2.02 -13.88
C PRO A 139 20.35 -2.79 -13.60
N VAL A 140 20.41 -3.54 -12.51
CA VAL A 140 21.61 -4.33 -12.13
C VAL A 140 21.91 -5.48 -13.08
N ASP A 141 20.92 -5.91 -13.84
CA ASP A 141 21.01 -6.99 -14.82
C ASP A 141 19.95 -6.87 -15.93
N SER A 142 19.92 -7.85 -16.81
CA SER A 142 18.93 -8.03 -17.87
C SER A 142 18.09 -9.31 -17.65
N ALA A 143 17.93 -9.75 -16.40
CA ALA A 143 17.08 -10.87 -16.08
C ALA A 143 15.61 -10.53 -16.40
N THR A 144 14.85 -11.56 -16.72
CA THR A 144 13.42 -11.49 -16.99
C THR A 144 12.67 -12.39 -16.00
N TYR A 145 11.39 -12.57 -16.19
CA TYR A 145 10.50 -13.29 -15.30
C TYR A 145 11.03 -14.68 -14.90
N MET A 146 11.20 -14.88 -13.59
CA MET A 146 11.62 -16.14 -12.93
C MET A 146 12.96 -16.71 -13.41
N VAL A 147 13.84 -15.89 -13.98
CA VAL A 147 15.18 -16.31 -14.36
C VAL A 147 16.04 -16.54 -13.10
N LEU A 148 16.89 -17.54 -13.15
CA LEU A 148 17.77 -17.94 -12.05
C LEU A 148 19.21 -17.40 -12.24
N PRO A 149 20.01 -17.33 -11.15
CA PRO A 149 21.43 -17.04 -11.25
C PRO A 149 22.15 -17.98 -12.22
N PRO A 150 23.19 -17.53 -12.92
CA PRO A 150 23.89 -16.26 -12.74
C PRO A 150 23.29 -15.05 -13.50
N ARG A 151 22.21 -15.22 -14.23
CA ARG A 151 21.57 -14.13 -14.98
C ARG A 151 20.85 -13.14 -14.04
N ASP A 152 20.12 -13.64 -13.04
CA ASP A 152 19.54 -12.86 -11.95
C ASP A 152 20.65 -12.45 -10.97
N ARG A 153 21.25 -11.29 -11.19
CA ARG A 153 22.32 -10.75 -10.33
C ARG A 153 21.77 -10.19 -9.03
N GLY A 154 20.52 -9.72 -9.03
CA GLY A 154 19.80 -9.23 -7.86
C GLY A 154 19.42 -10.32 -6.84
N TYR A 155 19.53 -11.60 -7.22
CA TYR A 155 19.14 -12.75 -6.40
C TYR A 155 19.74 -12.71 -4.98
N PHE A 156 21.03 -12.43 -4.85
CA PHE A 156 21.70 -12.46 -3.54
C PHE A 156 21.22 -11.34 -2.63
N LEU A 157 21.00 -10.13 -3.17
CA LEU A 157 20.43 -9.02 -2.40
C LEU A 157 19.00 -9.34 -1.96
N ARG A 158 18.17 -9.85 -2.87
CA ARG A 158 16.81 -10.32 -2.55
C ARG A 158 16.83 -11.41 -1.46
N LYS A 159 17.78 -12.38 -1.51
CA LYS A 159 17.95 -13.38 -0.44
C LYS A 159 18.34 -12.78 0.91
N MET A 160 19.10 -11.68 0.93
CA MET A 160 19.44 -10.98 2.16
C MET A 160 18.23 -10.25 2.74
N ILE A 161 17.41 -9.62 1.89
CA ILE A 161 16.13 -9.04 2.30
C ILE A 161 15.25 -10.13 2.95
N ILE A 162 15.08 -11.28 2.29
CA ILE A 162 14.30 -12.42 2.82
C ILE A 162 14.81 -12.87 4.19
N LYS A 163 16.13 -13.05 4.35
CA LYS A 163 16.71 -13.41 5.66
C LYS A 163 16.43 -12.36 6.75
N THR A 164 16.35 -11.10 6.36
CA THR A 164 16.03 -10.02 7.30
C THR A 164 14.54 -10.04 7.67
N LEU A 165 13.65 -10.35 6.73
CA LEU A 165 12.23 -10.58 7.02
C LEU A 165 12.02 -11.74 8.01
N ASP A 166 12.78 -12.85 7.86
CA ASP A 166 12.76 -13.97 8.80
C ASP A 166 13.14 -13.53 10.23
N GLN A 167 14.14 -12.64 10.38
CA GLN A 167 14.57 -12.12 11.69
C GLN A 167 13.50 -11.31 12.41
N VAL A 168 12.64 -10.63 11.67
CA VAL A 168 11.57 -9.78 12.21
C VAL A 168 10.19 -10.44 12.16
N ASN A 169 10.13 -11.70 11.76
CA ASN A 169 8.92 -12.51 11.63
C ASN A 169 7.85 -11.89 10.69
N ILE A 170 8.27 -11.27 9.59
CA ILE A 170 7.36 -10.87 8.52
C ILE A 170 7.22 -12.07 7.55
N PRO A 171 6.03 -12.68 7.48
CA PRO A 171 5.83 -13.87 6.65
C PRO A 171 5.70 -13.49 5.17
N TYR A 172 6.30 -14.27 4.32
CA TYR A 172 6.27 -14.14 2.86
C TYR A 172 6.01 -15.51 2.22
N LYS A 173 5.51 -15.52 1.00
CA LYS A 173 5.16 -16.73 0.26
C LYS A 173 6.16 -17.03 -0.86
N THR A 174 6.34 -16.10 -1.78
CA THR A 174 7.23 -16.27 -2.94
C THR A 174 8.10 -15.03 -3.16
N PHE A 175 9.21 -15.22 -3.86
CA PHE A 175 10.10 -14.14 -4.30
C PHE A 175 10.87 -14.56 -5.55
N HIS A 176 10.89 -13.71 -6.56
CA HIS A 176 11.52 -14.00 -7.86
C HIS A 176 11.97 -12.73 -8.58
N SER A 177 12.69 -12.89 -9.72
CA SER A 177 12.89 -11.81 -10.69
C SER A 177 11.62 -11.60 -11.50
N GLU A 178 11.32 -10.34 -11.80
CA GLU A 178 10.13 -9.93 -12.55
C GLU A 178 10.44 -9.67 -14.04
N VAL A 179 9.43 -9.16 -14.79
CA VAL A 179 9.49 -8.98 -16.25
C VAL A 179 10.54 -7.97 -16.65
N GLY A 180 10.65 -6.84 -15.92
CA GLY A 180 11.61 -5.79 -16.22
C GLY A 180 13.05 -6.17 -15.82
N PRO A 181 14.06 -5.70 -16.56
CA PRO A 181 15.47 -5.92 -16.21
C PRO A 181 15.79 -5.35 -14.83
N GLY A 182 16.34 -6.18 -13.94
CA GLY A 182 16.61 -5.79 -12.55
C GLY A 182 15.36 -5.60 -11.69
N GLN A 183 14.20 -6.03 -12.16
CA GLN A 183 12.94 -5.98 -11.42
C GLN A 183 12.74 -7.28 -10.62
N HIS A 184 12.19 -7.14 -9.43
CA HIS A 184 11.94 -8.22 -8.48
C HIS A 184 10.57 -8.09 -7.85
N GLU A 185 10.04 -9.23 -7.36
CA GLU A 185 8.81 -9.30 -6.58
C GLU A 185 9.02 -10.09 -5.31
N ILE A 186 8.36 -9.65 -4.24
CA ILE A 186 8.17 -10.40 -3.00
C ILE A 186 6.68 -10.40 -2.68
N GLU A 187 6.10 -11.59 -2.67
CA GLU A 187 4.71 -11.84 -2.29
C GLU A 187 4.65 -12.16 -0.79
N PHE A 188 3.88 -11.39 -0.04
CA PHE A 188 3.66 -11.63 1.39
C PHE A 188 2.68 -12.78 1.63
N ASP A 189 2.66 -13.32 2.84
CA ASP A 189 1.54 -14.13 3.30
C ASP A 189 0.33 -13.26 3.66
N SER A 190 -0.82 -13.90 3.74
CA SER A 190 -2.07 -13.24 4.11
C SER A 190 -2.09 -12.89 5.59
N LEU A 191 -2.19 -11.61 5.91
CA LEU A 191 -2.24 -11.08 7.28
C LEU A 191 -3.51 -10.22 7.47
N PRO A 192 -4.01 -10.07 8.71
CA PRO A 192 -4.98 -9.04 9.04
C PRO A 192 -4.50 -7.68 8.53
N ALA A 193 -5.39 -6.87 7.96
CA ALA A 193 -5.06 -5.71 7.16
C ALA A 193 -4.06 -4.74 7.82
N ILE A 194 -4.21 -4.46 9.12
CA ILE A 194 -3.28 -3.57 9.85
C ILE A 194 -1.87 -4.16 9.89
N LEU A 195 -1.74 -5.47 10.19
CA LEU A 195 -0.44 -6.14 10.21
C LEU A 195 0.17 -6.26 8.81
N ALA A 196 -0.66 -6.44 7.78
CA ALA A 196 -0.20 -6.43 6.39
C ALA A 196 0.36 -5.05 6.02
N ALA A 197 -0.32 -3.96 6.41
CA ALA A 197 0.15 -2.60 6.17
C ALA A 197 1.44 -2.28 6.94
N ASP A 198 1.50 -2.61 8.23
CA ASP A 198 2.71 -2.48 9.06
C ASP A 198 3.89 -3.25 8.40
N SER A 199 3.64 -4.48 7.91
CA SER A 199 4.65 -5.32 7.25
C SER A 199 5.18 -4.71 5.95
N VAL A 200 4.31 -4.12 5.11
CA VAL A 200 4.72 -3.41 3.88
C VAL A 200 5.60 -2.21 4.21
N GLN A 201 5.22 -1.40 5.19
CA GLN A 201 6.00 -0.23 5.59
C GLN A 201 7.39 -0.65 6.10
N TYR A 202 7.45 -1.67 6.94
CA TYR A 202 8.73 -2.14 7.47
C TYR A 202 9.57 -2.84 6.39
N PHE A 203 8.94 -3.59 5.48
CA PHE A 203 9.63 -4.18 4.33
C PHE A 203 10.31 -3.14 3.43
N LYS A 204 9.63 -2.04 3.09
CA LYS A 204 10.24 -0.97 2.29
C LYS A 204 11.52 -0.43 2.96
N GLN A 205 11.47 -0.21 4.27
CA GLN A 205 12.64 0.21 5.05
C GLN A 205 13.73 -0.87 5.06
N ILE A 206 13.37 -2.14 5.34
CA ILE A 206 14.31 -3.27 5.35
C ILE A 206 15.02 -3.39 4.00
N ALA A 207 14.27 -3.40 2.90
CA ALA A 207 14.84 -3.57 1.56
C ALA A 207 15.88 -2.49 1.25
N LYS A 208 15.54 -1.23 1.51
CA LYS A 208 16.46 -0.10 1.32
C LYS A 208 17.68 -0.17 2.24
N MET A 209 17.49 -0.50 3.53
CA MET A 209 18.60 -0.63 4.49
C MET A 209 19.52 -1.81 4.18
N VAL A 210 18.99 -2.94 3.71
CA VAL A 210 19.80 -4.07 3.26
C VAL A 210 20.64 -3.67 2.04
N ALA A 211 20.07 -2.97 1.08
CA ALA A 211 20.81 -2.47 -0.08
C ALA A 211 21.92 -1.49 0.34
N LEU A 212 21.60 -0.52 1.17
CA LEU A 212 22.55 0.49 1.67
C LEU A 212 23.74 -0.14 2.41
N ASN A 213 23.50 -1.19 3.22
CA ASN A 213 24.54 -1.81 4.05
C ASN A 213 25.38 -2.87 3.31
N GLN A 214 24.88 -3.43 2.21
CA GLN A 214 25.47 -4.62 1.59
C GLN A 214 25.96 -4.39 0.16
N SER A 215 25.60 -3.29 -0.46
CA SER A 215 25.95 -3.00 -1.85
C SER A 215 25.94 -1.49 -2.11
N GLU A 216 26.41 -1.10 -3.31
CA GLU A 216 26.22 0.24 -3.85
C GLU A 216 24.91 0.37 -4.66
N TRP A 217 24.02 -0.61 -4.53
CA TRP A 217 22.77 -0.66 -5.28
C TRP A 217 21.65 0.07 -4.56
N ILE A 218 20.68 0.50 -5.34
CA ILE A 218 19.51 1.24 -4.87
C ILE A 218 18.27 0.36 -5.06
N ILE A 219 17.40 0.30 -4.08
CA ILE A 219 16.06 -0.27 -4.19
C ILE A 219 15.09 0.86 -4.49
N SER A 220 14.32 0.73 -5.58
CA SER A 220 13.28 1.69 -5.93
C SER A 220 11.91 1.03 -6.07
N PHE A 221 10.95 1.59 -5.36
CA PHE A 221 9.52 1.26 -5.46
C PHE A 221 8.76 2.23 -6.39
N MET A 222 9.48 3.11 -7.10
CA MET A 222 8.90 4.04 -8.06
C MET A 222 7.99 3.30 -9.07
N PRO A 223 6.74 3.72 -9.29
CA PRO A 223 5.78 2.98 -10.12
C PRO A 223 6.25 2.74 -11.55
N LYS A 224 6.98 3.68 -12.14
CA LYS A 224 7.49 3.58 -13.51
C LYS A 224 8.88 4.25 -13.63
N PRO A 225 9.96 3.59 -13.22
CA PRO A 225 11.31 4.20 -13.32
C PRO A 225 11.84 4.26 -14.76
N PHE A 226 11.37 3.37 -15.64
CA PHE A 226 11.78 3.29 -17.05
C PHE A 226 10.57 3.22 -17.97
N ILE A 227 10.45 4.15 -18.91
CA ILE A 227 9.26 4.27 -19.76
C ILE A 227 8.99 3.05 -20.65
N LEU A 228 10.04 2.37 -21.08
CA LEU A 228 9.96 1.21 -21.97
C LEU A 228 9.84 -0.12 -21.23
N GLU A 229 10.19 -0.17 -19.94
CA GLU A 229 10.21 -1.37 -19.14
C GLU A 229 8.90 -1.56 -18.35
N ALA A 230 8.72 -2.70 -17.70
CA ALA A 230 7.59 -2.95 -16.80
C ALA A 230 7.56 -1.94 -15.64
N GLY A 231 6.38 -1.55 -15.19
CA GLY A 231 6.20 -0.73 -13.98
C GLY A 231 6.11 -1.58 -12.72
N ASN A 232 6.34 -0.99 -11.55
CA ASN A 232 6.16 -1.64 -10.26
C ASN A 232 4.70 -1.52 -9.79
N GLY A 233 4.02 -2.65 -9.70
CA GLY A 233 2.73 -2.77 -9.06
C GLY A 233 2.84 -3.10 -7.57
N MET A 234 1.73 -2.96 -6.90
CA MET A 234 1.46 -3.56 -5.61
C MET A 234 0.08 -4.19 -5.68
N HIS A 235 0.00 -5.40 -6.22
CA HIS A 235 -1.26 -6.11 -6.29
C HIS A 235 -1.73 -6.49 -4.89
N ILE A 236 -3.00 -6.27 -4.59
CA ILE A 236 -3.57 -6.55 -3.27
C ILE A 236 -4.53 -7.72 -3.36
N HIS A 237 -4.09 -8.88 -2.90
CA HIS A 237 -5.01 -9.98 -2.67
C HIS A 237 -5.80 -9.75 -1.39
N GLN A 238 -7.09 -9.95 -1.47
CA GLN A 238 -8.07 -9.63 -0.44
C GLN A 238 -8.86 -10.87 -0.06
N ILE A 239 -9.10 -11.05 1.23
CA ILE A 239 -9.91 -12.12 1.78
C ILE A 239 -10.70 -11.55 2.97
N VAL A 240 -11.99 -11.91 3.10
CA VAL A 240 -12.81 -11.58 4.27
C VAL A 240 -13.24 -12.88 4.94
N LYS A 241 -12.92 -13.02 6.22
CA LYS A 241 -13.21 -14.24 6.98
C LYS A 241 -13.88 -13.93 8.32
N THR A 242 -14.87 -14.74 8.66
CA THR A 242 -15.32 -14.91 10.04
C THR A 242 -14.45 -15.97 10.74
N SER A 243 -14.73 -16.28 12.00
CA SER A 243 -14.09 -17.43 12.69
C SER A 243 -14.37 -18.78 12.03
N ASN A 244 -15.43 -18.90 11.24
CA ASN A 244 -15.95 -20.17 10.76
C ASN A 244 -15.86 -20.32 9.23
N GLU A 245 -15.83 -19.23 8.48
CA GLU A 245 -15.94 -19.29 7.02
C GLU A 245 -15.18 -18.18 6.30
N ASP A 246 -14.86 -18.43 5.04
CA ASP A 246 -14.36 -17.46 4.09
C ASP A 246 -15.56 -16.86 3.35
N MET A 247 -15.83 -15.57 3.60
CA MET A 247 -17.02 -14.90 3.08
C MET A 247 -17.02 -14.70 1.55
N PHE A 248 -15.87 -14.86 0.90
CA PHE A 248 -15.80 -14.80 -0.56
C PHE A 248 -16.10 -16.14 -1.24
N LYS A 249 -16.11 -17.24 -0.48
CA LYS A 249 -16.43 -18.57 -1.00
C LYS A 249 -17.93 -18.85 -1.00
N GLY A 250 -18.45 -19.17 -2.17
CA GLY A 250 -19.78 -19.73 -2.37
C GLY A 250 -19.77 -21.26 -2.36
N SER A 251 -20.92 -21.83 -2.73
CA SER A 251 -21.04 -23.28 -2.93
C SER A 251 -20.24 -23.69 -4.20
N ARG A 252 -19.74 -24.93 -4.19
CA ARG A 252 -19.03 -25.54 -5.37
C ARG A 252 -17.80 -24.78 -5.88
N ASN A 253 -17.05 -24.10 -5.02
CA ASN A 253 -15.91 -23.26 -5.40
C ASN A 253 -16.24 -22.02 -6.25
N GLU A 254 -17.49 -21.59 -6.28
CA GLU A 254 -17.92 -20.33 -6.89
C GLU A 254 -17.68 -19.16 -5.94
N LEU A 255 -17.81 -17.93 -6.44
CA LEU A 255 -17.87 -16.74 -5.59
C LEU A 255 -19.20 -16.68 -4.84
N SER A 256 -19.21 -16.21 -3.62
CA SER A 256 -20.40 -15.93 -2.85
C SER A 256 -21.10 -14.65 -3.38
N GLU A 257 -22.37 -14.44 -3.02
CA GLU A 257 -23.04 -13.16 -3.24
C GLU A 257 -22.31 -12.01 -2.56
N PHE A 258 -21.77 -12.24 -1.36
CA PHE A 258 -20.95 -11.24 -0.67
C PHE A 258 -19.74 -10.81 -1.52
N ALA A 259 -19.03 -11.77 -2.12
CA ALA A 259 -17.89 -11.48 -3.00
C ALA A 259 -18.30 -10.71 -4.26
N LEU A 260 -19.42 -11.07 -4.88
CA LEU A 260 -19.94 -10.38 -6.07
C LEU A 260 -20.31 -8.93 -5.74
N HIS A 261 -21.03 -8.70 -4.66
CA HIS A 261 -21.36 -7.35 -4.20
C HIS A 261 -20.09 -6.54 -3.83
N PHE A 262 -19.10 -7.19 -3.21
CA PHE A 262 -17.82 -6.57 -2.85
C PHE A 262 -17.05 -6.14 -4.10
N ILE A 263 -16.97 -6.99 -5.14
CA ILE A 263 -16.39 -6.66 -6.46
C ILE A 263 -17.15 -5.48 -7.08
N ALA A 264 -18.47 -5.52 -7.07
CA ALA A 264 -19.29 -4.45 -7.65
C ALA A 264 -19.02 -3.09 -6.98
N GLY A 265 -18.88 -3.07 -5.67
CA GLY A 265 -18.51 -1.87 -4.90
C GLY A 265 -17.14 -1.34 -5.31
N GLN A 266 -16.13 -2.18 -5.35
CA GLN A 266 -14.78 -1.76 -5.74
C GLN A 266 -14.74 -1.25 -7.18
N LEU A 267 -15.47 -1.85 -8.12
CA LEU A 267 -15.55 -1.39 -9.50
C LEU A 267 -16.29 -0.04 -9.62
N LEU A 268 -17.39 0.13 -8.87
CA LEU A 268 -18.15 1.38 -8.87
C LEU A 268 -17.24 2.56 -8.44
N TYR A 269 -16.54 2.40 -7.35
CA TYR A 269 -15.71 3.46 -6.76
C TYR A 269 -14.27 3.50 -7.31
N ALA A 270 -13.89 2.61 -8.24
CA ALA A 270 -12.51 2.50 -8.73
C ALA A 270 -11.91 3.83 -9.18
N SER A 271 -12.65 4.62 -9.98
CA SER A 271 -12.14 5.92 -10.46
C SER A 271 -11.97 6.96 -9.35
N GLU A 272 -12.78 6.89 -8.28
CA GLU A 272 -12.74 7.79 -7.15
C GLU A 272 -11.56 7.48 -6.21
N ILE A 273 -11.20 6.19 -6.09
CA ILE A 273 -10.11 5.75 -5.20
C ILE A 273 -8.75 5.68 -5.90
N THR A 274 -8.69 5.91 -7.23
CA THR A 274 -7.42 5.85 -7.97
C THR A 274 -6.40 6.87 -7.46
N ALA A 275 -6.81 8.07 -7.04
CA ALA A 275 -5.90 9.04 -6.44
C ALA A 275 -5.25 8.54 -5.12
N ILE A 276 -5.86 7.56 -4.45
CA ILE A 276 -5.33 6.91 -3.26
C ILE A 276 -4.41 5.74 -3.62
N THR A 277 -4.86 4.85 -4.52
CA THR A 277 -4.11 3.65 -4.90
C THR A 277 -2.92 3.95 -5.82
N ASN A 278 -2.93 5.12 -6.47
CA ASN A 278 -1.96 5.60 -7.45
C ASN A 278 -1.72 7.11 -7.25
N PRO A 279 -1.00 7.51 -6.17
CA PRO A 279 -1.09 8.85 -5.61
C PRO A 279 -0.17 9.89 -6.24
N ILE A 280 0.71 9.53 -7.16
CA ILE A 280 1.76 10.42 -7.69
C ILE A 280 1.71 10.51 -9.23
N VAL A 281 2.32 11.54 -9.79
CA VAL A 281 2.37 11.75 -11.26
C VAL A 281 2.90 10.50 -11.96
N ASN A 282 3.96 9.89 -11.44
CA ASN A 282 4.59 8.71 -12.02
C ASN A 282 3.71 7.46 -12.02
N SER A 283 2.71 7.35 -11.13
CA SER A 283 1.72 6.27 -11.12
C SER A 283 1.01 6.13 -12.48
N TYR A 284 0.73 7.26 -13.12
CA TYR A 284 0.01 7.31 -14.41
C TYR A 284 0.92 7.07 -15.63
N ARG A 285 2.23 6.98 -15.43
CA ARG A 285 3.17 6.42 -16.41
C ARG A 285 3.06 4.90 -16.48
N ARG A 286 2.64 4.26 -15.36
CA ARG A 286 2.37 2.82 -15.28
C ARG A 286 0.97 2.47 -15.76
N LEU A 287 -0.05 3.25 -15.39
CA LEU A 287 -1.47 3.00 -15.71
C LEU A 287 -1.80 3.35 -17.15
N VAL A 288 -1.25 2.58 -18.10
CA VAL A 288 -1.50 2.74 -19.54
C VAL A 288 -1.96 1.43 -20.16
N PRO A 289 -2.93 1.44 -21.12
CA PRO A 289 -3.39 0.25 -21.80
C PRO A 289 -2.25 -0.54 -22.47
N GLY A 290 -2.32 -1.87 -22.46
CA GLY A 290 -1.34 -2.74 -23.10
C GLY A 290 0.04 -2.78 -22.44
N LYS A 291 0.16 -2.40 -21.16
CA LYS A 291 1.43 -2.34 -20.41
C LYS A 291 1.37 -3.10 -19.07
N GLU A 292 0.64 -4.21 -19.04
CA GLU A 292 0.49 -5.11 -17.88
C GLU A 292 -0.15 -4.49 -16.63
N ALA A 293 -0.48 -3.20 -16.67
CA ALA A 293 -1.24 -2.52 -15.63
C ALA A 293 -2.72 -2.47 -16.02
N PRO A 294 -3.64 -3.05 -15.23
CA PRO A 294 -5.05 -3.09 -15.57
C PRO A 294 -5.66 -1.70 -15.41
N VAL A 295 -6.11 -1.14 -16.51
CA VAL A 295 -6.78 0.16 -16.55
C VAL A 295 -8.28 0.04 -16.81
N TYR A 296 -8.78 -1.17 -17.11
CA TYR A 296 -10.15 -1.44 -17.47
C TYR A 296 -10.97 -1.77 -16.22
N LYS A 297 -12.04 -1.06 -15.96
CA LYS A 297 -12.94 -1.28 -14.83
C LYS A 297 -13.78 -2.56 -15.04
N THR A 298 -13.09 -3.70 -14.99
CA THR A 298 -13.67 -5.04 -15.19
C THR A 298 -13.21 -5.98 -14.09
N TRP A 299 -13.88 -7.12 -13.99
CA TRP A 299 -13.44 -8.26 -13.19
C TRP A 299 -13.48 -9.55 -14.02
N GLY A 300 -12.69 -10.53 -13.63
CA GLY A 300 -12.71 -11.81 -14.31
C GLY A 300 -11.88 -12.89 -13.62
N ILE A 301 -12.26 -14.15 -13.87
CA ILE A 301 -11.53 -15.32 -13.36
C ILE A 301 -10.30 -15.53 -14.26
N ALA A 302 -9.13 -15.66 -13.62
CA ALA A 302 -7.83 -15.86 -14.27
C ALA A 302 -7.48 -14.79 -15.35
N ASN A 303 -8.14 -13.64 -15.37
CA ASN A 303 -7.94 -12.58 -16.33
C ASN A 303 -6.99 -11.50 -15.80
N ARG A 304 -5.79 -11.39 -16.36
CA ARG A 304 -4.75 -10.42 -15.94
C ARG A 304 -5.00 -8.99 -16.48
N THR A 305 -5.88 -8.81 -17.46
CA THR A 305 -6.26 -7.47 -17.96
C THR A 305 -7.38 -6.83 -17.15
N ALA A 306 -8.06 -7.61 -16.28
CA ALA A 306 -9.10 -7.10 -15.40
C ALA A 306 -8.53 -6.34 -14.20
N LEU A 307 -9.22 -5.27 -13.77
CA LEU A 307 -8.88 -4.52 -12.55
C LEU A 307 -8.96 -5.40 -11.31
N ILE A 308 -10.01 -6.21 -11.22
CA ILE A 308 -10.19 -7.18 -10.15
C ILE A 308 -10.10 -8.58 -10.75
N ARG A 309 -9.04 -9.30 -10.41
CA ARG A 309 -8.83 -10.67 -10.84
C ARG A 309 -9.25 -11.63 -9.72
N VAL A 310 -9.98 -12.67 -10.09
CA VAL A 310 -10.21 -13.83 -9.25
C VAL A 310 -9.21 -14.92 -9.69
N PRO A 311 -8.25 -15.33 -8.84
CA PRO A 311 -7.32 -16.40 -9.22
C PRO A 311 -8.04 -17.71 -9.49
N GLY A 312 -7.86 -18.29 -10.68
CA GLY A 312 -8.61 -19.47 -11.12
C GLY A 312 -8.31 -20.77 -10.37
N TYR A 313 -7.24 -20.82 -9.56
CA TYR A 313 -6.82 -21.99 -8.80
C TYR A 313 -7.11 -21.90 -7.29
N GLU A 314 -7.62 -20.75 -6.82
CA GLU A 314 -7.87 -20.50 -5.39
C GLU A 314 -9.15 -19.68 -5.23
N ALA A 315 -10.27 -20.34 -5.00
CA ALA A 315 -11.53 -19.68 -4.71
C ALA A 315 -11.48 -18.94 -3.36
N GLY A 316 -12.26 -17.86 -3.24
CA GLY A 316 -12.34 -17.06 -2.00
C GLY A 316 -11.27 -15.98 -1.88
N ARG A 317 -10.64 -15.58 -2.99
CA ARG A 317 -9.65 -14.51 -3.01
C ARG A 317 -9.88 -13.58 -4.20
N LEU A 318 -9.85 -12.29 -3.94
CA LEU A 318 -9.92 -11.24 -4.95
C LEU A 318 -8.56 -10.53 -5.01
N GLU A 319 -8.10 -10.17 -6.20
CA GLU A 319 -6.85 -9.43 -6.42
C GLU A 319 -7.18 -8.09 -7.07
N TYR A 320 -6.94 -6.98 -6.34
CA TYR A 320 -7.00 -5.63 -6.91
C TYR A 320 -5.63 -5.29 -7.52
N ARG A 321 -5.57 -5.00 -8.81
CA ARG A 321 -4.31 -4.99 -9.57
C ARG A 321 -3.77 -3.60 -9.91
N ALA A 322 -4.56 -2.53 -9.76
CA ALA A 322 -4.12 -1.21 -10.19
C ALA A 322 -3.15 -0.53 -9.23
N ALA A 323 -3.20 -0.82 -7.93
CA ALA A 323 -2.38 -0.14 -6.94
C ALA A 323 -0.87 -0.26 -7.22
N ASP A 324 -0.11 0.73 -6.82
CA ASP A 324 1.35 0.73 -6.84
C ASP A 324 1.97 1.04 -5.47
N ALA A 325 3.27 0.80 -5.34
CA ALA A 325 3.95 0.89 -4.07
C ALA A 325 4.21 2.34 -3.57
N ALA A 326 3.92 3.36 -4.38
CA ALA A 326 3.99 4.76 -3.94
C ALA A 326 2.83 5.14 -3.02
N THR A 327 1.78 4.31 -2.95
CA THR A 327 0.61 4.59 -2.12
C THR A 327 0.89 4.49 -0.62
N ASN A 328 0.06 5.19 0.17
CA ASN A 328 -0.12 4.90 1.57
C ASN A 328 -0.93 3.60 1.71
N ILE A 329 -0.26 2.52 2.11
CA ILE A 329 -0.87 1.19 2.17
C ILE A 329 -2.08 1.14 3.12
N TYR A 330 -2.07 1.89 4.23
CA TYR A 330 -3.20 1.94 5.14
C TYR A 330 -4.43 2.55 4.47
N PHE A 331 -4.24 3.66 3.74
CA PHE A 331 -5.34 4.25 2.97
C PHE A 331 -5.82 3.31 1.88
N THR A 332 -4.90 2.69 1.12
CA THR A 332 -5.28 1.73 0.07
C THR A 332 -6.17 0.62 0.63
N LEU A 333 -5.77 -0.03 1.71
CA LEU A 333 -6.55 -1.11 2.31
C LEU A 333 -7.87 -0.62 2.89
N ALA A 334 -7.89 0.56 3.53
CA ALA A 334 -9.11 1.16 4.05
C ALA A 334 -10.12 1.47 2.93
N PHE A 335 -9.65 2.06 1.83
CA PHE A 335 -10.52 2.41 0.69
C PHE A 335 -11.02 1.20 -0.08
N LEU A 336 -10.17 0.18 -0.29
CA LEU A 336 -10.60 -1.07 -0.93
C LEU A 336 -11.66 -1.79 -0.09
N LEU A 337 -11.46 -1.85 1.23
CA LEU A 337 -12.43 -2.44 2.15
C LEU A 337 -13.73 -1.61 2.16
N LYS A 338 -13.63 -0.30 2.31
CA LYS A 338 -14.82 0.58 2.36
C LYS A 338 -15.64 0.51 1.08
N ALA A 339 -14.99 0.57 -0.08
CA ALA A 339 -15.66 0.43 -1.38
C ALA A 339 -16.36 -0.93 -1.51
N GLY A 340 -15.70 -2.01 -1.11
CA GLY A 340 -16.30 -3.34 -1.09
C GLY A 340 -17.52 -3.43 -0.17
N LEU A 341 -17.42 -2.91 1.07
CA LEU A 341 -18.52 -2.89 2.03
C LEU A 341 -19.71 -2.08 1.53
N GLU A 342 -19.48 -0.94 0.88
CA GLU A 342 -20.55 -0.18 0.25
C GLU A 342 -21.29 -0.98 -0.83
N GLY A 343 -20.56 -1.80 -1.60
CA GLY A 343 -21.16 -2.73 -2.56
C GLY A 343 -22.04 -3.76 -1.87
N VAL A 344 -21.57 -4.36 -0.79
CA VAL A 344 -22.31 -5.35 0.01
C VAL A 344 -23.57 -4.72 0.64
N ARG A 345 -23.44 -3.57 1.28
CA ARG A 345 -24.56 -2.85 1.92
C ARG A 345 -25.67 -2.46 0.96
N LYS A 346 -25.27 -2.05 -0.26
CA LYS A 346 -26.19 -1.66 -1.33
C LYS A 346 -26.65 -2.82 -2.21
N LYS A 347 -26.13 -4.03 -1.96
CA LYS A 347 -26.37 -5.23 -2.80
C LYS A 347 -26.15 -4.95 -4.28
N LEU A 348 -25.02 -4.31 -4.60
CA LEU A 348 -24.69 -3.98 -5.98
C LEU A 348 -24.32 -5.24 -6.75
N GLU A 349 -24.81 -5.33 -7.99
CA GLU A 349 -24.42 -6.40 -8.90
C GLU A 349 -23.22 -5.98 -9.73
N PRO A 350 -22.18 -6.83 -9.86
CA PRO A 350 -21.05 -6.52 -10.71
C PRO A 350 -21.47 -6.59 -12.19
N PRO A 351 -20.75 -5.88 -13.08
CA PRO A 351 -20.91 -6.08 -14.50
C PRO A 351 -20.62 -7.55 -14.86
N LYS A 352 -21.02 -7.95 -16.08
CA LYS A 352 -20.71 -9.30 -16.57
C LYS A 352 -19.21 -9.57 -16.51
N GLU A 353 -18.82 -10.78 -16.10
CA GLU A 353 -17.43 -11.24 -16.08
C GLU A 353 -16.75 -11.02 -17.43
N ALA A 354 -15.55 -10.45 -17.39
CA ALA A 354 -14.71 -10.27 -18.58
C ALA A 354 -13.89 -11.56 -18.83
N ASN A 355 -14.37 -12.38 -19.74
CA ASN A 355 -13.72 -13.61 -20.20
C ASN A 355 -12.93 -13.41 -21.50
N PHE A 356 -12.44 -12.21 -21.74
CA PHE A 356 -11.71 -11.77 -22.92
C PHE A 356 -10.51 -10.92 -22.52
N ASP A 357 -9.54 -10.79 -23.43
CA ASP A 357 -8.42 -9.89 -23.29
C ASP A 357 -8.88 -8.45 -23.61
N ALA A 358 -8.91 -7.59 -22.58
CA ALA A 358 -9.34 -6.20 -22.74
C ALA A 358 -8.31 -5.35 -23.51
N ASP A 359 -7.03 -5.70 -23.48
CA ASP A 359 -5.98 -5.02 -24.25
C ASP A 359 -6.10 -5.26 -25.78
N ALA A 360 -6.78 -6.32 -26.19
CA ALA A 360 -7.03 -6.61 -27.59
C ALA A 360 -8.22 -5.82 -28.19
N LEU A 361 -8.99 -5.07 -27.37
CA LEU A 361 -10.17 -4.35 -27.80
C LEU A 361 -9.86 -2.89 -28.16
N SER A 362 -10.55 -2.39 -29.22
CA SER A 362 -10.54 -0.95 -29.52
C SER A 362 -11.35 -0.17 -28.48
N LEU A 363 -11.10 1.15 -28.39
CA LEU A 363 -11.89 2.04 -27.52
C LEU A 363 -13.39 2.00 -27.83
N GLU A 364 -13.78 1.81 -29.10
CA GLU A 364 -15.17 1.67 -29.51
C GLU A 364 -15.79 0.37 -28.97
N GLN A 365 -15.07 -0.75 -29.10
CA GLN A 365 -15.48 -2.04 -28.57
C GLN A 365 -15.59 -2.06 -27.03
N LEU A 366 -14.67 -1.38 -26.34
CA LEU A 366 -14.75 -1.20 -24.88
C LEU A 366 -16.01 -0.42 -24.50
N LYS A 367 -16.28 0.68 -25.22
CA LYS A 367 -17.48 1.51 -24.99
C LYS A 367 -18.78 0.74 -25.27
N GLU A 368 -18.85 -0.04 -26.35
CA GLU A 368 -20.00 -0.91 -26.68
C GLU A 368 -20.26 -1.94 -25.57
N LYS A 369 -19.22 -2.42 -24.91
CA LYS A 369 -19.30 -3.34 -23.75
C LYS A 369 -19.59 -2.62 -22.43
N GLY A 370 -19.67 -1.29 -22.41
CA GLY A 370 -19.84 -0.49 -21.20
C GLY A 370 -18.63 -0.50 -20.28
N ILE A 371 -17.43 -0.76 -20.81
CA ILE A 371 -16.19 -0.81 -20.04
C ILE A 371 -15.58 0.59 -19.97
N GLU A 372 -15.50 1.11 -18.77
CA GLU A 372 -14.80 2.37 -18.48
C GLU A 372 -13.32 2.13 -18.19
N LEU A 373 -12.53 3.17 -18.40
CA LEU A 373 -11.11 3.20 -18.01
C LEU A 373 -10.93 3.92 -16.67
N LEU A 374 -9.88 3.54 -15.94
CA LEU A 374 -9.38 4.33 -14.82
C LEU A 374 -8.90 5.71 -15.28
N PRO A 375 -8.80 6.71 -14.38
CA PRO A 375 -8.22 8.00 -14.66
C PRO A 375 -6.84 7.89 -15.33
N ARG A 376 -6.54 8.82 -16.26
CA ARG A 376 -5.31 8.79 -17.05
C ARG A 376 -4.20 9.71 -16.55
N SER A 377 -4.49 10.56 -15.60
CA SER A 377 -3.54 11.47 -14.96
C SER A 377 -3.87 11.63 -13.50
N LEU A 378 -2.90 12.15 -12.73
CA LEU A 378 -3.14 12.50 -11.34
C LEU A 378 -4.26 13.52 -11.18
N GLU A 379 -4.32 14.52 -12.07
CA GLU A 379 -5.39 15.52 -12.08
C GLU A 379 -6.77 14.88 -12.29
N ASP A 380 -6.94 14.02 -13.30
CA ASP A 380 -8.23 13.34 -13.55
C ASP A 380 -8.67 12.50 -12.34
N ALA A 381 -7.73 11.78 -11.71
CA ALA A 381 -8.01 11.01 -10.50
C ALA A 381 -8.40 11.92 -9.32
N LEU A 382 -7.69 13.02 -9.12
CA LEU A 382 -7.96 13.99 -8.07
C LEU A 382 -9.33 14.67 -8.23
N MET A 383 -9.73 14.98 -9.46
CA MET A 383 -11.06 15.55 -9.71
C MET A 383 -12.17 14.56 -9.34
N ARG A 384 -11.99 13.25 -9.62
CA ARG A 384 -12.93 12.20 -9.18
C ARG A 384 -12.95 12.05 -7.66
N PHE A 385 -11.76 12.04 -7.04
CA PHE A 385 -11.59 11.96 -5.59
C PHE A 385 -12.25 13.14 -4.87
N LYS A 386 -12.08 14.37 -5.36
CA LYS A 386 -12.65 15.60 -4.78
C LYS A 386 -14.15 15.51 -4.57
N ASP A 387 -14.86 14.97 -5.55
CA ASP A 387 -16.33 14.87 -5.53
C ASP A 387 -16.82 13.61 -4.82
N SER A 388 -15.91 12.70 -4.45
CA SER A 388 -16.23 11.41 -3.84
C SER A 388 -16.80 11.56 -2.43
N LYS A 389 -18.04 11.09 -2.26
CA LYS A 389 -18.63 10.94 -0.92
C LYS A 389 -17.92 9.86 -0.12
N LEU A 390 -17.56 8.73 -0.76
CA LEU A 390 -16.84 7.65 -0.12
C LEU A 390 -15.49 8.13 0.44
N ALA A 391 -14.74 8.92 -0.32
CA ALA A 391 -13.45 9.44 0.12
C ALA A 391 -13.61 10.39 1.31
N ARG A 392 -14.61 11.27 1.27
CA ARG A 392 -14.90 12.20 2.36
C ARG A 392 -15.38 11.51 3.64
N ASP A 393 -16.20 10.47 3.49
CA ASP A 393 -16.67 9.67 4.62
C ASP A 393 -15.54 8.83 5.24
N THR A 394 -14.55 8.41 4.45
CA THR A 394 -13.41 7.60 4.91
C THR A 394 -12.34 8.44 5.61
N LEU A 395 -11.98 9.59 5.04
CA LEU A 395 -10.89 10.45 5.56
C LEU A 395 -11.37 11.55 6.53
N GLY A 396 -12.67 11.84 6.52
CA GLY A 396 -13.18 13.09 7.10
C GLY A 396 -12.90 14.29 6.18
N SER A 397 -13.73 15.34 6.32
CA SER A 397 -13.69 16.48 5.38
C SER A 397 -12.36 17.23 5.39
N ALA A 398 -11.69 17.34 6.54
CA ALA A 398 -10.43 18.07 6.67
C ALA A 398 -9.28 17.36 5.93
N LEU A 399 -9.01 16.09 6.25
CA LEU A 399 -7.95 15.32 5.61
C LEU A 399 -8.23 15.10 4.12
N HIS A 400 -9.50 14.89 3.74
CA HIS A 400 -9.90 14.77 2.34
C HIS A 400 -9.50 16.02 1.54
N GLN A 401 -9.78 17.23 2.06
CA GLN A 401 -9.41 18.48 1.38
C GLN A 401 -7.88 18.67 1.36
N GLU A 402 -7.20 18.44 2.48
CA GLU A 402 -5.74 18.56 2.59
C GLU A 402 -5.01 17.60 1.66
N TYR A 403 -5.49 16.37 1.54
CA TYR A 403 -4.95 15.38 0.60
C TYR A 403 -5.11 15.84 -0.84
N PHE A 404 -6.32 16.31 -1.21
CA PHE A 404 -6.58 16.86 -2.54
C PHE A 404 -5.66 18.04 -2.86
N ASP A 405 -5.56 19.02 -1.95
CA ASP A 405 -4.74 20.21 -2.16
C ASP A 405 -3.26 19.84 -2.34
N ALA A 406 -2.71 19.00 -1.46
CA ALA A 406 -1.30 18.60 -1.52
C ALA A 406 -0.94 17.85 -2.82
N ARG A 407 -1.83 16.96 -3.30
CA ARG A 407 -1.60 16.22 -4.53
C ARG A 407 -1.84 17.06 -5.79
N MET A 408 -2.76 18.02 -5.72
CA MET A 408 -2.98 18.97 -6.80
C MET A 408 -1.81 19.94 -6.94
N ASP A 409 -1.25 20.41 -5.83
CA ASP A 409 -0.03 21.23 -5.83
C ASP A 409 1.15 20.47 -6.49
N GLU A 410 1.30 19.17 -6.19
CA GLU A 410 2.30 18.32 -6.83
C GLU A 410 2.09 18.20 -8.35
N TRP A 411 0.84 18.04 -8.80
CA TRP A 411 0.50 18.01 -10.23
C TRP A 411 0.78 19.36 -10.91
N LEU A 412 0.43 20.46 -10.29
CA LEU A 412 0.65 21.82 -10.82
C LEU A 412 2.15 22.16 -10.87
N GLU A 413 2.93 21.78 -9.85
CA GLU A 413 4.38 21.90 -9.85
C GLU A 413 4.99 21.16 -11.06
N PHE A 414 4.64 19.88 -11.24
CA PHE A 414 5.09 19.08 -12.37
C PHE A 414 4.75 19.73 -13.71
N THR A 415 3.48 20.11 -13.92
CA THR A 415 2.98 20.62 -15.21
C THR A 415 3.45 22.03 -15.52
N SER A 416 3.95 22.78 -14.53
CA SER A 416 4.55 24.11 -14.75
C SER A 416 5.87 24.04 -15.56
N GLU A 417 6.60 22.91 -15.47
CA GLU A 417 7.91 22.75 -16.11
C GLU A 417 7.94 21.60 -17.13
N HIS A 418 7.00 20.65 -17.03
CA HIS A 418 6.99 19.43 -17.82
C HIS A 418 5.63 19.18 -18.49
N SER A 419 5.63 18.53 -19.65
CA SER A 419 4.42 18.05 -20.30
C SER A 419 4.19 16.58 -19.96
N PHE A 420 3.04 16.26 -19.38
CA PHE A 420 2.67 14.87 -19.06
C PHE A 420 2.48 14.02 -20.34
N GLU A 421 2.05 14.62 -21.44
CA GLU A 421 1.85 13.92 -22.73
C GLU A 421 3.12 13.35 -23.32
N LYS A 422 4.29 13.88 -22.98
CA LYS A 422 5.56 13.30 -23.38
C LYS A 422 5.80 11.96 -22.72
N GLN A 423 6.09 10.95 -23.53
CA GLN A 423 6.36 9.58 -23.08
C GLN A 423 7.83 9.45 -22.59
N GLU A 424 8.15 10.16 -21.51
CA GLU A 424 9.50 10.15 -20.89
C GLU A 424 9.38 10.19 -19.37
N ILE A 425 10.38 9.66 -18.67
CA ILE A 425 10.55 9.82 -17.23
C ILE A 425 11.48 11.00 -17.03
N THR A 426 10.97 12.05 -16.39
CA THR A 426 11.71 13.29 -16.18
C THR A 426 12.68 13.19 -15.01
N SER A 427 13.72 14.06 -15.01
CA SER A 427 14.61 14.19 -13.84
C SER A 427 13.87 14.65 -12.59
N TRP A 428 12.79 15.43 -12.74
CA TRP A 428 11.91 15.82 -11.66
C TRP A 428 11.23 14.59 -11.02
N GLU A 429 10.66 13.67 -11.83
CA GLU A 429 10.07 12.43 -11.35
C GLU A 429 11.11 11.55 -10.62
N ILE A 430 12.31 11.40 -11.18
CA ILE A 430 13.38 10.61 -10.57
C ILE A 430 13.80 11.22 -9.24
N SER A 431 14.06 12.52 -9.15
CA SER A 431 14.50 13.19 -7.93
C SER A 431 13.47 13.13 -6.81
N ARG A 432 12.18 13.06 -7.16
CA ARG A 432 11.07 13.08 -6.20
C ARG A 432 10.60 11.69 -5.78
N TYR A 433 10.66 10.71 -6.68
CA TYR A 433 9.98 9.43 -6.48
C TYR A 433 10.90 8.21 -6.45
N LEU A 434 12.19 8.35 -6.74
CA LEU A 434 13.10 7.21 -6.72
C LEU A 434 13.10 6.49 -5.38
N ASP A 435 12.94 7.25 -4.30
CA ASP A 435 12.95 6.77 -2.92
C ASP A 435 11.54 6.65 -2.29
N CYS A 436 10.50 6.54 -3.08
CA CYS A 436 9.13 6.40 -2.56
C CYS A 436 8.84 5.04 -1.89
#